data_da1cef983519b421d54260865d036f19
#
_entry.id   da1cef983519b421d54260865d036f19
#
_cell.length_a   1.000
_cell.length_b   1.000
_cell.length_c   1.000
_cell.angle_alpha   90.00
_cell.angle_beta   90.00
_cell.angle_gamma   90.00
#
_symmetry.space_group_name_H-M   'P 1'
#
loop_
_entity.id
_entity.type
_entity.pdbx_description
1 polymer ?
#
loop_
_entity_poly.entity_id
_entity_poly.type
_entity_poly.pdbx_seq_one_letter_code
_entity_poly.pdbx_strand_id
1 'polypeptide(L)'
;MVETHVGVASASVGAQLGSVTNPLPSDIEWRTSAGLTPYADALAEMEARALAVGAGEARELLWMLEHPPVYTAGTSADPGDLIDARFPVIPTGRGGKYTYHGPGQRIGYVVLDLTKRGRDVRCYVHALESWVIAALGELGVEAFAVDGRVGIWTLDRGREAKIGAIGVRVKRWVTLHGFSVNVDPDLSHFGGIVPCGLSEYGVTSLQSLGISADLATFDAALALTADAFLETVSCPQENEA
;
A
#
# COMPACT_ATOMS: atom_id res chain seq x y z
N MET A 1 54.49 -8.06 12.63
CA MET A 1 53.33 -7.70 11.80
C MET A 1 52.28 -8.75 12.03
N VAL A 2 51.26 -8.42 12.80
CA VAL A 2 50.15 -9.33 13.12
C VAL A 2 48.91 -8.68 12.50
N GLU A 3 48.38 -9.28 11.42
CA GLU A 3 47.16 -8.87 10.79
C GLU A 3 45.98 -9.42 11.60
N THR A 4 45.20 -8.52 12.19
CA THR A 4 43.93 -8.84 12.84
C THR A 4 42.80 -8.76 11.81
N HIS A 5 42.31 -9.91 11.38
CA HIS A 5 41.05 -10.04 10.62
C HIS A 5 39.90 -9.76 11.58
N VAL A 6 39.18 -8.68 11.35
CA VAL A 6 37.86 -8.43 11.96
C VAL A 6 36.82 -9.11 11.09
N GLY A 7 36.32 -10.25 11.54
CA GLY A 7 35.19 -10.92 10.94
C GLY A 7 33.90 -10.14 11.20
N VAL A 8 33.24 -9.68 10.12
CA VAL A 8 31.91 -9.12 10.18
C VAL A 8 30.92 -10.28 10.30
N ALA A 9 30.34 -10.45 11.48
CA ALA A 9 29.28 -11.42 11.71
C ALA A 9 28.00 -10.97 11.00
N SER A 10 27.61 -11.71 9.97
CA SER A 10 26.28 -11.64 9.36
C SER A 10 25.26 -12.16 10.38
N ALA A 11 24.54 -11.26 11.02
CA ALA A 11 23.39 -11.62 11.86
C ALA A 11 22.20 -11.89 10.94
N SER A 12 21.86 -13.16 10.75
CA SER A 12 20.60 -13.59 10.17
C SER A 12 19.49 -13.28 11.19
N VAL A 13 18.75 -12.20 10.98
CA VAL A 13 17.52 -11.91 11.71
C VAL A 13 16.41 -12.78 11.12
N GLY A 14 16.41 -14.06 11.45
CA GLY A 14 15.27 -14.94 11.33
C GLY A 14 14.40 -14.81 12.58
N ALA A 15 13.75 -13.67 12.75
CA ALA A 15 12.70 -13.56 13.75
C ALA A 15 11.52 -14.40 13.25
N GLN A 16 11.26 -15.54 13.91
CA GLN A 16 10.01 -16.27 13.81
C GLN A 16 8.91 -15.31 14.29
N LEU A 17 8.16 -14.73 13.34
CA LEU A 17 6.89 -14.06 13.63
C LEU A 17 5.98 -15.14 14.21
N GLY A 18 5.90 -15.17 15.54
CA GLY A 18 4.97 -16.03 16.25
C GLY A 18 3.57 -15.69 15.78
N SER A 19 2.75 -16.73 15.57
CA SER A 19 1.33 -16.62 15.22
C SER A 19 0.57 -15.89 16.33
N VAL A 20 0.61 -14.57 16.33
CA VAL A 20 -0.28 -13.71 17.12
C VAL A 20 -1.38 -13.26 16.18
N THR A 21 -2.37 -14.12 16.00
CA THR A 21 -3.63 -13.71 15.38
C THR A 21 -4.45 -13.01 16.44
N ASN A 22 -4.34 -11.69 16.54
CA ASN A 22 -5.42 -10.92 17.12
C ASN A 22 -6.55 -10.96 16.08
N PRO A 23 -7.71 -11.58 16.35
CA PRO A 23 -8.76 -11.68 15.34
C PRO A 23 -9.31 -10.29 15.06
N LEU A 24 -9.25 -9.87 13.81
CA LEU A 24 -9.92 -8.65 13.36
C LEU A 24 -11.39 -8.62 13.86
N PRO A 25 -11.97 -7.42 14.05
CA PRO A 25 -13.38 -7.28 14.34
C PRO A 25 -14.24 -8.14 13.39
N SER A 26 -15.29 -8.78 13.91
CA SER A 26 -16.09 -9.78 13.18
C SER A 26 -16.80 -9.19 11.95
N ASP A 27 -16.95 -7.88 11.88
CA ASP A 27 -17.54 -7.12 10.78
C ASP A 27 -16.53 -6.74 9.69
N ILE A 28 -15.25 -7.11 9.86
CA ILE A 28 -14.19 -6.90 8.88
C ILE A 28 -13.71 -8.26 8.33
N GLU A 29 -13.63 -8.37 7.02
CA GLU A 29 -13.06 -9.51 6.31
C GLU A 29 -11.61 -9.18 5.91
N TRP A 30 -10.67 -10.05 6.29
CA TRP A 30 -9.35 -10.10 5.67
C TRP A 30 -9.37 -11.10 4.54
N ARG A 31 -8.92 -10.71 3.35
CA ARG A 31 -8.83 -11.59 2.20
C ARG A 31 -7.49 -11.43 1.50
N THR A 32 -6.88 -12.54 1.13
CA THR A 32 -5.70 -12.57 0.24
C THR A 32 -6.04 -13.40 -0.98
N SER A 33 -5.90 -12.81 -2.18
CA SER A 33 -6.07 -13.53 -3.44
C SER A 33 -4.83 -14.33 -3.78
N ALA A 34 -5.03 -15.54 -4.26
CA ALA A 34 -3.95 -16.34 -4.84
C ALA A 34 -3.69 -15.91 -6.29
N GLY A 35 -2.42 -15.71 -6.63
CA GLY A 35 -2.00 -15.32 -7.99
C GLY A 35 -2.42 -13.92 -8.41
N LEU A 36 -2.37 -13.69 -9.72
CA LEU A 36 -2.61 -12.36 -10.28
C LEU A 36 -4.10 -12.14 -10.56
N THR A 37 -4.68 -11.09 -10.01
CA THR A 37 -6.07 -10.68 -10.24
C THR A 37 -6.10 -9.59 -11.32
N PRO A 38 -6.79 -9.78 -12.46
CA PRO A 38 -6.95 -8.73 -13.46
C PRO A 38 -7.54 -7.46 -12.85
N TYR A 39 -7.01 -6.29 -13.23
CA TYR A 39 -7.41 -5.03 -12.62
C TYR A 39 -8.91 -4.74 -12.77
N ALA A 40 -9.48 -5.03 -13.96
CA ALA A 40 -10.90 -4.80 -14.23
C ALA A 40 -11.81 -5.66 -13.32
N ASP A 41 -11.43 -6.92 -13.07
CA ASP A 41 -12.18 -7.84 -12.22
C ASP A 41 -12.13 -7.38 -10.76
N ALA A 42 -10.94 -7.00 -10.29
CA ALA A 42 -10.75 -6.48 -8.95
C ALA A 42 -11.54 -5.16 -8.73
N LEU A 43 -11.54 -4.27 -9.73
CA LEU A 43 -12.30 -3.02 -9.67
C LEU A 43 -13.81 -3.29 -9.58
N ALA A 44 -14.34 -4.19 -10.40
CA ALA A 44 -15.75 -4.55 -10.39
C ALA A 44 -16.18 -5.16 -9.04
N GLU A 45 -15.37 -6.07 -8.50
CA GLU A 45 -15.63 -6.69 -7.20
C GLU A 45 -15.55 -5.69 -6.05
N MET A 46 -14.55 -4.82 -6.06
CA MET A 46 -14.39 -3.76 -5.06
C MET A 46 -15.57 -2.78 -5.08
N GLU A 47 -16.04 -2.37 -6.27
CA GLU A 47 -17.20 -1.48 -6.39
C GLU A 47 -18.50 -2.16 -5.92
N ALA A 48 -18.69 -3.44 -6.21
CA ALA A 48 -19.82 -4.21 -5.70
C ALA A 48 -19.77 -4.35 -4.16
N ARG A 49 -18.57 -4.64 -3.61
CA ARG A 49 -18.36 -4.71 -2.17
C ARG A 49 -18.67 -3.36 -1.50
N ALA A 50 -18.19 -2.26 -2.06
CA ALA A 50 -18.40 -0.93 -1.49
C ALA A 50 -19.90 -0.55 -1.47
N LEU A 51 -20.67 -0.94 -2.48
CA LEU A 51 -22.13 -0.75 -2.49
C LEU A 51 -22.80 -1.56 -1.38
N ALA A 52 -22.46 -2.84 -1.23
CA ALA A 52 -23.02 -3.72 -0.21
C ALA A 52 -22.64 -3.29 1.22
N VAL A 53 -21.39 -2.83 1.44
CA VAL A 53 -20.96 -2.25 2.72
C VAL A 53 -21.77 -1.00 3.05
N GLY A 54 -21.96 -0.09 2.08
CA GLY A 54 -22.75 1.12 2.28
C GLY A 54 -24.24 0.87 2.53
N ALA A 55 -24.76 -0.28 2.09
CA ALA A 55 -26.12 -0.75 2.36
C ALA A 55 -26.22 -1.54 3.68
N GLY A 56 -25.11 -1.87 4.34
CA GLY A 56 -25.09 -2.74 5.53
C GLY A 56 -25.33 -4.22 5.22
N GLU A 57 -25.17 -4.63 3.97
CA GLU A 57 -25.43 -5.99 3.48
C GLU A 57 -24.17 -6.86 3.41
N ALA A 58 -22.98 -6.25 3.57
CA ALA A 58 -21.70 -6.98 3.58
C ALA A 58 -20.75 -6.45 4.65
N ARG A 59 -19.83 -7.32 5.08
CA ARG A 59 -18.71 -6.92 5.93
C ARG A 59 -17.77 -5.97 5.18
N GLU A 60 -17.09 -5.09 5.92
CA GLU A 60 -15.96 -4.32 5.43
C GLU A 60 -14.83 -5.25 4.98
N LEU A 61 -13.89 -4.76 4.17
CA LEU A 61 -12.92 -5.63 3.51
C LEU A 61 -11.52 -5.01 3.51
N LEU A 62 -10.55 -5.78 3.99
CA LEU A 62 -9.13 -5.59 3.75
C LEU A 62 -8.67 -6.68 2.77
N TRP A 63 -8.37 -6.30 1.53
CA TRP A 63 -8.12 -7.24 0.44
C TRP A 63 -6.72 -7.09 -0.13
N MET A 64 -5.87 -8.09 0.12
CA MET A 64 -4.49 -8.18 -0.35
C MET A 64 -4.44 -8.98 -1.65
N LEU A 65 -3.84 -8.41 -2.71
CA LEU A 65 -3.75 -9.03 -4.02
C LEU A 65 -2.51 -8.54 -4.80
N GLU A 66 -2.34 -9.10 -5.99
CA GLU A 66 -1.41 -8.66 -7.03
C GLU A 66 -2.17 -8.50 -8.35
N HIS A 67 -1.65 -7.64 -9.23
CA HIS A 67 -2.17 -7.49 -10.59
C HIS A 67 -1.19 -8.01 -11.64
N PRO A 68 -1.66 -8.45 -12.82
CA PRO A 68 -0.84 -8.45 -14.02
C PRO A 68 -0.28 -7.05 -14.29
N PRO A 69 0.84 -6.92 -15.04
CA PRO A 69 1.42 -5.63 -15.37
C PRO A 69 0.39 -4.66 -15.99
N VAL A 70 0.20 -3.50 -15.35
CA VAL A 70 -0.79 -2.48 -15.75
C VAL A 70 -0.35 -1.11 -15.27
N TYR A 71 -0.61 -0.07 -16.08
CA TYR A 71 -0.60 1.33 -15.64
C TYR A 71 -2.01 1.77 -15.29
N THR A 72 -2.16 2.46 -14.17
CA THR A 72 -3.45 3.08 -13.81
C THR A 72 -3.31 4.59 -13.77
N ALA A 73 -4.25 5.29 -14.42
CA ALA A 73 -4.33 6.73 -14.44
C ALA A 73 -5.36 7.20 -13.40
N GLY A 74 -4.91 7.89 -12.36
CA GLY A 74 -5.80 8.51 -11.37
C GLY A 74 -6.42 9.81 -11.89
N THR A 75 -7.28 10.44 -11.09
CA THR A 75 -8.05 11.64 -11.50
C THR A 75 -7.19 12.87 -11.79
N SER A 76 -5.92 12.89 -11.37
CA SER A 76 -4.95 13.96 -11.62
C SER A 76 -3.83 13.54 -12.58
N ALA A 77 -4.04 12.46 -13.36
CA ALA A 77 -3.06 12.00 -14.32
C ALA A 77 -2.95 12.97 -15.49
N ASP A 78 -1.73 13.39 -15.81
CA ASP A 78 -1.42 14.20 -17.00
C ASP A 78 -0.98 13.25 -18.14
N PRO A 79 -1.58 13.30 -19.34
CA PRO A 79 -1.12 12.48 -20.46
C PRO A 79 0.37 12.63 -20.78
N GLY A 80 0.97 13.79 -20.51
CA GLY A 80 2.41 14.03 -20.65
C GLY A 80 3.29 13.20 -19.69
N ASP A 81 2.72 12.70 -18.59
CA ASP A 81 3.42 11.83 -17.65
C ASP A 81 3.47 10.35 -18.10
N LEU A 82 2.83 9.98 -19.22
CA LEU A 82 2.93 8.66 -19.86
C LEU A 82 4.02 8.67 -20.92
N ILE A 83 5.19 8.11 -20.60
CA ILE A 83 6.39 8.13 -21.44
C ILE A 83 6.36 6.97 -22.44
N ASP A 84 6.01 5.77 -21.96
CA ASP A 84 6.01 4.54 -22.77
C ASP A 84 4.89 3.61 -22.29
N ALA A 85 3.83 3.48 -23.08
CA ALA A 85 2.66 2.67 -22.79
C ALA A 85 2.91 1.17 -23.06
N ARG A 86 3.99 0.60 -22.51
CA ARG A 86 4.34 -0.83 -22.70
C ARG A 86 3.36 -1.81 -22.05
N PHE A 87 2.48 -1.34 -21.16
CA PHE A 87 1.41 -2.12 -20.54
C PHE A 87 0.06 -1.45 -20.78
N PRO A 88 -1.07 -2.18 -20.59
CA PRO A 88 -2.39 -1.57 -20.61
C PRO A 88 -2.47 -0.36 -19.69
N VAL A 89 -3.12 0.72 -20.13
CA VAL A 89 -3.35 1.94 -19.36
C VAL A 89 -4.83 2.04 -19.04
N ILE A 90 -5.19 1.98 -17.75
CA ILE A 90 -6.59 1.96 -17.30
C ILE A 90 -6.89 3.26 -16.55
N PRO A 91 -7.82 4.10 -17.05
CA PRO A 91 -8.35 5.23 -16.29
C PRO A 91 -9.10 4.75 -15.06
N THR A 92 -8.87 5.41 -13.92
CA THR A 92 -9.47 5.01 -12.65
C THR A 92 -10.08 6.21 -11.94
N GLY A 93 -11.01 5.94 -11.01
CA GLY A 93 -11.60 6.99 -10.18
C GLY A 93 -10.83 7.29 -8.89
N ARG A 94 -9.68 6.66 -8.65
CA ARG A 94 -8.83 6.97 -7.50
C ARG A 94 -8.14 8.32 -7.66
N GLY A 95 -7.79 8.94 -6.55
CA GLY A 95 -6.93 10.12 -6.55
C GLY A 95 -5.52 9.84 -7.07
N GLY A 96 -4.77 10.90 -7.34
CA GLY A 96 -3.38 10.86 -7.76
C GLY A 96 -3.19 10.71 -9.27
N LYS A 97 -1.92 10.55 -9.66
CA LYS A 97 -1.44 10.49 -11.06
C LYS A 97 -1.30 9.04 -11.55
N TYR A 98 -0.42 8.83 -12.56
CA TYR A 98 -0.08 7.48 -13.03
C TYR A 98 0.66 6.69 -11.96
N THR A 99 0.40 5.39 -11.91
CA THR A 99 1.24 4.42 -11.20
C THR A 99 1.29 3.10 -11.97
N TYR A 100 2.28 2.28 -11.65
CA TYR A 100 2.44 0.92 -12.14
C TYR A 100 1.95 -0.08 -11.07
N HIS A 101 1.29 -1.14 -11.53
CA HIS A 101 1.03 -2.34 -10.75
C HIS A 101 1.50 -3.58 -11.52
N GLY A 102 2.03 -4.56 -10.80
CA GLY A 102 2.52 -5.80 -11.40
C GLY A 102 2.96 -6.84 -10.36
N PRO A 103 3.40 -8.02 -10.82
CA PRO A 103 3.89 -9.09 -9.95
C PRO A 103 5.00 -8.60 -9.01
N GLY A 104 4.99 -9.11 -7.79
CA GLY A 104 5.93 -8.69 -6.74
C GLY A 104 5.53 -7.41 -6.01
N GLN A 105 4.44 -6.74 -6.43
CA GLN A 105 3.89 -5.59 -5.72
C GLN A 105 2.65 -6.01 -4.94
N ARG A 106 2.64 -5.80 -3.62
CA ARG A 106 1.43 -6.01 -2.81
C ARG A 106 0.50 -4.83 -2.98
N ILE A 107 -0.74 -5.12 -3.39
CA ILE A 107 -1.85 -4.20 -3.42
C ILE A 107 -2.74 -4.48 -2.21
N GLY A 108 -3.11 -3.44 -1.46
CA GLY A 108 -4.12 -3.50 -0.41
C GLY A 108 -5.34 -2.66 -0.79
N TYR A 109 -6.45 -3.30 -1.11
CA TYR A 109 -7.74 -2.62 -1.26
C TYR A 109 -8.46 -2.61 0.08
N VAL A 110 -8.89 -1.42 0.49
CA VAL A 110 -9.48 -1.17 1.79
C VAL A 110 -10.87 -0.59 1.59
N VAL A 111 -11.90 -1.37 1.94
CA VAL A 111 -13.31 -1.00 1.78
C VAL A 111 -13.92 -0.87 3.16
N LEU A 112 -13.96 0.36 3.67
CA LEU A 112 -14.45 0.72 5.00
C LEU A 112 -15.56 1.77 4.89
N ASP A 113 -16.52 1.71 5.78
CA ASP A 113 -17.54 2.74 5.94
C ASP A 113 -17.07 3.84 6.90
N LEU A 114 -16.67 4.98 6.34
CA LEU A 114 -16.21 6.14 7.11
C LEU A 114 -17.34 6.84 7.88
N THR A 115 -18.61 6.51 7.65
CA THR A 115 -19.70 7.03 8.49
C THR A 115 -19.57 6.54 9.93
N LYS A 116 -18.96 5.38 10.12
CA LYS A 116 -18.67 4.78 11.43
C LYS A 116 -17.39 5.34 12.06
N ARG A 117 -16.60 6.16 11.32
CA ARG A 117 -15.22 6.55 11.67
C ARG A 117 -14.94 8.06 11.55
N GLY A 118 -15.96 8.90 11.66
CA GLY A 118 -15.78 10.37 11.71
C GLY A 118 -15.86 11.09 10.37
N ARG A 119 -16.02 10.40 9.23
CA ARG A 119 -16.14 11.01 7.88
C ARG A 119 -14.99 11.94 7.49
N ASP A 120 -13.76 11.57 7.84
CA ASP A 120 -12.57 12.34 7.51
C ASP A 120 -11.68 11.55 6.53
N VAL A 121 -11.58 12.05 5.28
CA VAL A 121 -10.77 11.42 4.23
C VAL A 121 -9.28 11.67 4.46
N ARG A 122 -8.88 12.80 5.03
CA ARG A 122 -7.46 13.10 5.30
C ARG A 122 -6.94 12.19 6.41
N CYS A 123 -7.69 12.10 7.49
CA CYS A 123 -7.38 11.19 8.58
C CYS A 123 -7.29 9.73 8.07
N TYR A 124 -8.21 9.29 7.22
CA TYR A 124 -8.15 7.97 6.61
C TYR A 124 -6.86 7.74 5.79
N VAL A 125 -6.44 8.73 4.99
CA VAL A 125 -5.19 8.64 4.21
C VAL A 125 -3.98 8.55 5.13
N HIS A 126 -3.90 9.37 6.18
CA HIS A 126 -2.82 9.31 7.16
C HIS A 126 -2.80 7.99 7.95
N ALA A 127 -3.99 7.45 8.28
CA ALA A 127 -4.09 6.14 8.91
C ALA A 127 -3.56 5.02 8.00
N LEU A 128 -3.85 5.07 6.69
CA LEU A 128 -3.29 4.13 5.71
C LEU A 128 -1.78 4.25 5.59
N GLU A 129 -1.24 5.47 5.53
CA GLU A 129 0.21 5.70 5.52
C GLU A 129 0.85 5.13 6.78
N SER A 130 0.31 5.44 7.95
CA SER A 130 0.81 4.96 9.24
C SER A 130 0.76 3.43 9.34
N TRP A 131 -0.29 2.80 8.83
CA TRP A 131 -0.41 1.34 8.81
C TRP A 131 0.69 0.67 7.98
N VAL A 132 0.89 1.15 6.74
CA VAL A 132 1.92 0.61 5.85
C VAL A 132 3.31 0.88 6.42
N ILE A 133 3.56 2.06 7.01
CA ILE A 133 4.82 2.40 7.68
C ILE A 133 5.08 1.45 8.85
N ALA A 134 4.07 1.18 9.68
CA ALA A 134 4.19 0.25 10.80
C ALA A 134 4.53 -1.18 10.32
N ALA A 135 3.84 -1.67 9.27
CA ALA A 135 4.12 -2.98 8.69
C ALA A 135 5.54 -3.08 8.09
N LEU A 136 6.04 -2.01 7.45
CA LEU A 136 7.42 -1.93 6.97
C LEU A 136 8.42 -1.91 8.14
N GLY A 137 8.06 -1.27 9.26
CA GLY A 137 8.85 -1.24 10.49
C GLY A 137 9.04 -2.63 11.10
N GLU A 138 8.02 -3.52 11.05
CA GLU A 138 8.12 -4.92 11.49
C GLU A 138 9.17 -5.71 10.66
N LEU A 139 9.47 -5.26 9.45
CA LEU A 139 10.51 -5.83 8.60
C LEU A 139 11.86 -5.10 8.70
N GLY A 140 11.99 -4.15 9.62
CA GLY A 140 13.22 -3.38 9.86
C GLY A 140 13.45 -2.24 8.85
N VAL A 141 12.43 -1.81 8.12
CA VAL A 141 12.51 -0.68 7.19
C VAL A 141 12.07 0.60 7.87
N GLU A 142 12.94 1.59 7.94
CA GLU A 142 12.58 2.95 8.35
C GLU A 142 11.86 3.65 7.19
N ALA A 143 10.53 3.62 7.24
CA ALA A 143 9.67 4.29 6.28
C ALA A 143 9.00 5.52 6.91
N PHE A 144 8.62 6.49 6.06
CA PHE A 144 8.00 7.73 6.51
C PHE A 144 7.03 8.30 5.48
N ALA A 145 6.09 9.12 5.94
CA ALA A 145 5.24 9.97 5.11
C ALA A 145 5.86 11.36 5.00
N VAL A 146 5.53 12.09 3.93
CA VAL A 146 6.03 13.44 3.68
C VAL A 146 4.87 14.35 3.33
N ASP A 147 4.73 15.45 4.05
CA ASP A 147 3.69 16.45 3.79
C ASP A 147 3.74 16.96 2.34
N GLY A 148 2.57 16.93 1.68
CA GLY A 148 2.46 17.35 0.27
C GLY A 148 2.93 16.30 -0.75
N ARG A 149 3.51 15.18 -0.34
CA ARG A 149 3.95 14.08 -1.21
C ARG A 149 3.32 12.76 -0.77
N VAL A 150 2.05 12.56 -1.06
CA VAL A 150 1.30 11.37 -0.64
C VAL A 150 2.00 10.08 -1.09
N GLY A 151 2.15 9.13 -0.16
CA GLY A 151 2.77 7.82 -0.34
C GLY A 151 3.80 7.50 0.74
N ILE A 152 4.44 6.34 0.58
CA ILE A 152 5.36 5.80 1.57
C ILE A 152 6.79 5.93 1.04
N TRP A 153 7.63 6.57 1.83
CA TRP A 153 9.01 6.90 1.49
C TRP A 153 9.98 6.21 2.42
N THR A 154 11.19 5.98 1.94
CA THR A 154 12.32 5.46 2.72
C THR A 154 13.63 5.98 2.14
N LEU A 155 14.75 5.68 2.80
CA LEU A 155 16.08 5.97 2.26
C LEU A 155 16.64 4.73 1.55
N ASP A 156 16.93 4.87 0.26
CA ASP A 156 17.69 3.89 -0.52
C ASP A 156 19.07 4.49 -0.85
N ARG A 157 20.13 3.89 -0.32
CA ARG A 157 21.52 4.38 -0.49
C ARG A 157 21.69 5.87 -0.13
N GLY A 158 21.01 6.30 0.92
CA GLY A 158 21.05 7.67 1.43
C GLY A 158 20.25 8.69 0.64
N ARG A 159 19.38 8.26 -0.28
CA ARG A 159 18.47 9.12 -1.04
C ARG A 159 17.02 8.72 -0.77
N GLU A 160 16.13 9.71 -0.73
CA GLU A 160 14.70 9.42 -0.63
C GLU A 160 14.22 8.67 -1.87
N ALA A 161 13.51 7.57 -1.63
CA ALA A 161 12.90 6.76 -2.68
C ALA A 161 11.50 6.30 -2.24
N LYS A 162 10.60 6.18 -3.20
CA LYS A 162 9.24 5.75 -2.94
C LYS A 162 9.16 4.23 -2.93
N ILE A 163 8.76 3.64 -1.78
CA ILE A 163 8.55 2.21 -1.62
C ILE A 163 7.08 1.81 -1.76
N GLY A 164 6.17 2.75 -1.51
CA GLY A 164 4.73 2.50 -1.62
C GLY A 164 3.95 3.72 -2.06
N ALA A 165 2.79 3.49 -2.62
CA ALA A 165 1.86 4.52 -3.07
C ALA A 165 0.51 4.39 -2.37
N ILE A 166 -0.12 5.53 -2.10
CA ILE A 166 -1.50 5.61 -1.61
C ILE A 166 -2.34 6.25 -2.72
N GLY A 167 -3.46 5.61 -3.03
CA GLY A 167 -4.41 6.16 -3.98
C GLY A 167 -5.80 5.65 -3.65
N VAL A 168 -6.66 6.54 -3.14
CA VAL A 168 -7.98 6.17 -2.65
C VAL A 168 -9.08 6.89 -3.42
N ARG A 169 -10.27 6.34 -3.36
CA ARG A 169 -11.54 7.00 -3.74
C ARG A 169 -12.52 6.80 -2.60
N VAL A 170 -13.34 7.81 -2.33
CA VAL A 170 -14.45 7.70 -1.38
C VAL A 170 -15.74 7.97 -2.12
N LYS A 171 -16.71 7.05 -1.99
CA LYS A 171 -18.03 7.18 -2.60
C LYS A 171 -19.10 6.95 -1.54
N ARG A 172 -19.93 7.97 -1.26
CA ARG A 172 -20.94 7.90 -0.20
C ARG A 172 -20.36 7.47 1.16
N TRP A 173 -19.16 7.96 1.48
CA TRP A 173 -18.39 7.65 2.69
C TRP A 173 -17.88 6.21 2.79
N VAL A 174 -18.00 5.41 1.75
CA VAL A 174 -17.31 4.11 1.67
C VAL A 174 -16.03 4.28 0.84
N THR A 175 -14.93 3.74 1.36
CA THR A 175 -13.59 3.81 0.73
C THR A 175 -13.45 2.76 -0.36
N LEU A 176 -12.65 3.07 -1.37
CA LEU A 176 -12.25 2.18 -2.47
C LEU A 176 -10.76 2.39 -2.75
N HIS A 177 -10.13 1.36 -3.34
CA HIS A 177 -8.69 1.29 -3.53
C HIS A 177 -7.94 1.28 -2.18
N GLY A 178 -6.75 1.85 -2.10
CA GLY A 178 -5.97 1.86 -0.87
C GLY A 178 -4.50 2.13 -1.14
N PHE A 179 -3.66 1.10 -1.03
CA PHE A 179 -2.20 1.24 -1.15
C PHE A 179 -1.57 0.20 -2.08
N SER A 180 -0.34 0.47 -2.47
CA SER A 180 0.58 -0.51 -3.05
C SER A 180 1.95 -0.41 -2.39
N VAL A 181 2.63 -1.55 -2.20
CA VAL A 181 4.00 -1.62 -1.68
C VAL A 181 4.85 -2.50 -2.58
N ASN A 182 6.01 -2.00 -2.95
CA ASN A 182 6.97 -2.73 -3.75
C ASN A 182 7.72 -3.73 -2.85
N VAL A 183 7.35 -5.00 -2.90
CA VAL A 183 8.08 -6.09 -2.23
C VAL A 183 9.24 -6.52 -3.10
N ASP A 184 8.96 -7.05 -4.29
CA ASP A 184 9.97 -7.45 -5.28
C ASP A 184 9.45 -7.31 -6.74
N PRO A 185 8.88 -6.18 -7.16
CA PRO A 185 8.48 -5.98 -8.55
C PRO A 185 9.68 -5.61 -9.41
N ASP A 186 9.56 -5.81 -10.73
CA ASP A 186 10.49 -5.21 -11.69
C ASP A 186 10.32 -3.68 -11.71
N LEU A 187 11.22 -2.98 -11.00
CA LEU A 187 11.18 -1.52 -10.86
C LEU A 187 11.41 -0.78 -12.20
N SER A 188 12.00 -1.44 -13.23
CA SER A 188 12.19 -0.84 -14.54
C SER A 188 10.86 -0.50 -15.23
N HIS A 189 9.79 -1.15 -14.82
CA HIS A 189 8.44 -0.91 -15.33
C HIS A 189 7.88 0.48 -14.96
N PHE A 190 8.36 1.09 -13.88
CA PHE A 190 8.03 2.48 -13.54
C PHE A 190 8.61 3.49 -14.54
N GLY A 191 9.65 3.11 -15.31
CA GLY A 191 10.25 3.98 -16.34
C GLY A 191 9.33 4.32 -17.52
N GLY A 192 8.17 3.67 -17.65
CA GLY A 192 7.15 4.01 -18.65
C GLY A 192 6.24 5.18 -18.28
N ILE A 193 6.36 5.69 -17.06
CA ILE A 193 5.55 6.80 -16.54
C ILE A 193 6.43 7.76 -15.74
N VAL A 194 5.94 8.97 -15.45
CA VAL A 194 6.46 9.82 -14.37
C VAL A 194 5.68 9.46 -13.10
N PRO A 195 6.24 8.63 -12.19
CA PRO A 195 5.49 8.15 -11.05
C PRO A 195 5.09 9.30 -10.13
N CYS A 196 3.80 9.47 -9.89
CA CYS A 196 3.25 10.56 -9.05
C CYS A 196 3.66 11.98 -9.49
N GLY A 197 4.18 12.16 -10.73
CA GLY A 197 4.71 13.42 -11.22
C GLY A 197 5.98 13.91 -10.52
N LEU A 198 6.73 13.03 -9.88
CA LEU A 198 7.94 13.32 -9.10
C LEU A 198 9.15 12.64 -9.77
N SER A 199 9.60 13.20 -10.90
CA SER A 199 10.72 12.66 -11.70
C SER A 199 12.08 12.68 -10.99
N GLU A 200 12.22 13.48 -9.95
CA GLU A 200 13.47 13.67 -9.19
C GLU A 200 13.68 12.61 -8.09
N TYR A 201 12.65 11.84 -7.76
CA TYR A 201 12.74 10.78 -6.75
C TYR A 201 12.69 9.40 -7.40
N GLY A 202 13.52 8.49 -6.86
CA GLY A 202 13.53 7.09 -7.28
C GLY A 202 12.34 6.31 -6.73
N VAL A 203 12.15 5.12 -7.28
CA VAL A 203 11.33 4.06 -6.68
C VAL A 203 12.24 2.97 -6.14
N THR A 204 11.86 2.34 -5.04
CA THR A 204 12.59 1.23 -4.44
C THR A 204 11.64 0.10 -4.04
N SER A 205 12.19 -1.02 -3.55
CA SER A 205 11.45 -2.19 -3.07
C SER A 205 12.15 -2.78 -1.85
N LEU A 206 11.47 -3.67 -1.12
CA LEU A 206 12.10 -4.42 -0.02
C LEU A 206 13.35 -5.16 -0.52
N GLN A 207 13.26 -5.84 -1.66
CA GLN A 207 14.39 -6.54 -2.26
C GLN A 207 15.57 -5.59 -2.60
N SER A 208 15.28 -4.40 -3.15
CA SER A 208 16.32 -3.40 -3.47
C SER A 208 17.02 -2.87 -2.23
N LEU A 209 16.32 -2.80 -1.10
CA LEU A 209 16.86 -2.43 0.21
C LEU A 209 17.62 -3.57 0.89
N GLY A 210 17.67 -4.77 0.28
CA GLY A 210 18.33 -5.94 0.84
C GLY A 210 17.50 -6.68 1.90
N ILE A 211 16.20 -6.37 2.00
CA ILE A 211 15.27 -7.03 2.92
C ILE A 211 14.72 -8.29 2.24
N SER A 212 15.07 -9.45 2.77
CA SER A 212 14.56 -10.73 2.27
C SER A 212 13.17 -11.02 2.84
N ALA A 213 12.15 -10.47 2.19
CA ALA A 213 10.75 -10.70 2.51
C ALA A 213 9.96 -10.98 1.24
N ASP A 214 9.08 -11.96 1.30
CA ASP A 214 8.08 -12.22 0.26
C ASP A 214 6.74 -11.55 0.59
N LEU A 215 5.77 -11.70 -0.30
CA LEU A 215 4.44 -11.13 -0.12
C LEU A 215 3.72 -11.69 1.12
N ALA A 216 3.93 -12.97 1.46
CA ALA A 216 3.31 -13.59 2.62
C ALA A 216 3.90 -13.02 3.93
N THR A 217 5.20 -12.77 3.96
CA THR A 217 5.88 -12.11 5.08
C THR A 217 5.37 -10.67 5.27
N PHE A 218 5.18 -9.94 4.18
CA PHE A 218 4.63 -8.59 4.25
C PHE A 218 3.14 -8.61 4.66
N ASP A 219 2.34 -9.57 4.19
CA ASP A 219 0.94 -9.76 4.62
C ASP A 219 0.85 -10.05 6.12
N ALA A 220 1.78 -10.83 6.67
CA ALA A 220 1.83 -11.10 8.10
C ALA A 220 2.14 -9.82 8.92
N ALA A 221 3.05 -8.97 8.43
CA ALA A 221 3.34 -7.67 9.06
C ALA A 221 2.14 -6.71 8.99
N LEU A 222 1.43 -6.67 7.86
CA LEU A 222 0.18 -5.92 7.73
C LEU A 222 -0.90 -6.43 8.70
N ALA A 223 -1.05 -7.75 8.82
CA ALA A 223 -2.03 -8.33 9.73
C ALA A 223 -1.71 -8.03 11.20
N LEU A 224 -0.43 -8.06 11.58
CA LEU A 224 0.02 -7.74 12.93
C LEU A 224 -0.31 -6.30 13.34
N THR A 225 -0.28 -5.37 12.41
CA THR A 225 -0.48 -3.93 12.64
C THR A 225 -1.91 -3.44 12.30
N ALA A 226 -2.79 -4.35 11.85
CA ALA A 226 -4.13 -3.98 11.36
C ALA A 226 -5.06 -3.41 12.45
N ASP A 227 -4.99 -3.92 13.69
CA ASP A 227 -5.82 -3.42 14.80
C ASP A 227 -5.50 -1.95 15.09
N ALA A 228 -4.22 -1.59 15.20
CA ALA A 228 -3.80 -0.21 15.41
C ALA A 228 -4.25 0.71 14.26
N PHE A 229 -4.24 0.21 13.01
CA PHE A 229 -4.81 0.94 11.88
C PHE A 229 -6.30 1.21 12.05
N LEU A 230 -7.08 0.18 12.42
CA LEU A 230 -8.53 0.30 12.59
C LEU A 230 -8.91 1.25 13.74
N GLU A 231 -8.09 1.31 14.79
CA GLU A 231 -8.23 2.28 15.86
C GLU A 231 -7.92 3.70 15.37
N THR A 232 -6.81 3.87 14.63
CA THR A 232 -6.36 5.17 14.13
C THR A 232 -7.32 5.77 13.10
N VAL A 233 -7.93 4.94 12.24
CA VAL A 233 -8.90 5.41 11.23
C VAL A 233 -10.22 5.88 11.86
N SER A 234 -10.46 5.56 13.11
CA SER A 234 -11.60 6.06 13.90
C SER A 234 -11.29 7.44 14.48
N CYS A 235 -11.20 8.44 13.60
CA CYS A 235 -10.86 9.82 13.98
C CYS A 235 -11.93 10.40 14.92
N PRO A 236 -11.55 10.94 16.08
CA PRO A 236 -12.49 11.71 16.89
C PRO A 236 -13.04 12.86 16.06
N GLN A 237 -14.35 13.05 16.04
CA GLN A 237 -14.91 14.31 15.56
C GLN A 237 -14.41 15.40 16.53
N GLU A 238 -13.58 16.34 16.04
CA GLU A 238 -13.40 17.59 16.75
C GLU A 238 -14.80 18.23 16.82
N ASN A 239 -15.39 18.20 18.01
CA ASN A 239 -16.61 18.95 18.27
C ASN A 239 -16.28 20.42 17.98
N GLU A 240 -16.78 20.94 16.87
CA GLU A 240 -16.85 22.38 16.65
C GLU A 240 -17.59 22.99 17.85
N ALA A 241 -16.81 23.66 18.72
CA ALA A 241 -17.29 24.42 19.83
C ALA A 241 -17.65 25.84 19.39
#